data_9036365365d6a2b0d46dcbba3dfed051
#
_entry.id   9036365365d6a2b0d46dcbba3dfed051
#
_cell.length_a   1.000
_cell.length_b   1.000
_cell.length_c   1.000
_cell.angle_alpha   90.00
_cell.angle_beta   90.00
_cell.angle_gamma   90.00
#
_symmetry.space_group_name_H-M   'P 1'
#
loop_
_entity.id
_entity.type
_entity.pdbx_description
1 polymer ?
#
loop_
_entity_poly.entity_id
_entity_poly.type
_entity_poly.pdbx_seq_one_letter_code
_entity_poly.pdbx_strand_id
1 'polypeptide(L)'
;NGFGVIFIAGFTATNKLYGLLETAATSYGYAITTYTGQNVGAGKYSRISRGMRAGILISMVTSLMIAALMLIFGKWILSCFITAEGQEGIGALKVAYRYLAIMSVFLPILYILHVTRSCIQGMGNTVLPMVSGLAEFFMRTGTALLFTLLLGSDGIFFAEILAWLGADLILVPGYFWMRRNLG
;
A
#
# COMPACT_ATOMS: atom_id res chain seq x y z
N ASN A 1 -16.15 -0.70 -19.31
CA ASN A 1 -15.61 -1.81 -20.14
C ASN A 1 -14.73 -1.34 -21.31
N GLY A 2 -14.11 -0.15 -21.23
CA GLY A 2 -13.25 0.40 -22.29
C GLY A 2 -11.93 -0.34 -22.54
N PHE A 3 -11.47 -1.21 -21.63
CA PHE A 3 -10.16 -1.84 -21.71
C PHE A 3 -10.16 -3.31 -22.17
N GLY A 4 -11.34 -3.89 -22.44
CA GLY A 4 -11.47 -5.28 -22.86
C GLY A 4 -11.40 -6.31 -21.73
N VAL A 5 -11.90 -7.52 -22.00
CA VAL A 5 -12.03 -8.62 -21.03
C VAL A 5 -10.68 -9.09 -20.50
N ILE A 6 -9.67 -9.17 -21.36
CA ILE A 6 -8.31 -9.62 -21.03
C ILE A 6 -7.67 -8.71 -19.97
N PHE A 7 -7.80 -7.39 -20.14
CA PHE A 7 -7.28 -6.42 -19.17
C PHE A 7 -8.00 -6.53 -17.81
N ILE A 8 -9.33 -6.63 -17.83
CA ILE A 8 -10.15 -6.74 -16.62
C ILE A 8 -9.79 -8.02 -15.85
N ALA A 9 -9.63 -9.14 -16.54
CA ALA A 9 -9.26 -10.42 -15.93
C ALA A 9 -7.89 -10.33 -15.23
N GLY A 10 -6.88 -9.79 -15.92
CA GLY A 10 -5.53 -9.62 -15.37
C GLY A 10 -5.50 -8.65 -14.19
N PHE A 11 -6.17 -7.51 -14.31
CA PHE A 11 -6.28 -6.51 -13.24
C PHE A 11 -6.98 -7.07 -12.00
N THR A 12 -8.08 -7.81 -12.17
CA THR A 12 -8.82 -8.42 -11.07
C THR A 12 -8.00 -9.50 -10.35
N ALA A 13 -7.28 -10.34 -11.10
CA ALA A 13 -6.40 -11.35 -10.52
C ALA A 13 -5.31 -10.71 -9.64
N THR A 14 -4.68 -9.64 -10.13
CA THR A 14 -3.67 -8.90 -9.35
C THR A 14 -4.26 -8.24 -8.11
N ASN A 15 -5.45 -7.64 -8.20
CA ASN A 15 -6.11 -7.02 -7.04
C ASN A 15 -6.46 -8.04 -5.95
N LYS A 16 -6.85 -9.25 -6.30
CA LYS A 16 -7.06 -10.32 -5.31
C LYS A 16 -5.77 -10.67 -4.58
N LEU A 17 -4.67 -10.80 -5.32
CA LEU A 17 -3.35 -11.07 -4.73
C LEU A 17 -2.87 -9.88 -3.90
N TYR A 18 -3.06 -8.65 -4.38
CA TYR A 18 -2.72 -7.44 -3.65
C TYR A 18 -3.42 -7.37 -2.28
N GLY A 19 -4.70 -7.72 -2.18
CA GLY A 19 -5.41 -7.77 -0.90
C GLY A 19 -4.75 -8.70 0.13
N LEU A 20 -4.14 -9.81 -0.32
CA LEU A 20 -3.35 -10.68 0.57
C LEU A 20 -2.06 -9.99 1.03
N LEU A 21 -1.37 -9.28 0.13
CA LEU A 21 -0.14 -8.54 0.47
C LEU A 21 -0.40 -7.38 1.44
N GLU A 22 -1.53 -6.70 1.27
CA GLU A 22 -1.98 -5.61 2.14
C GLU A 22 -2.31 -6.10 3.56
N THR A 23 -2.78 -7.35 3.72
CA THR A 23 -3.06 -7.93 5.03
C THR A 23 -1.83 -7.95 5.94
N ALA A 24 -0.65 -8.19 5.40
CA ALA A 24 0.59 -8.11 6.17
C ALA A 24 0.90 -6.67 6.61
N ALA A 25 0.70 -5.68 5.73
CA ALA A 25 0.90 -4.26 6.05
C ALA A 25 -0.05 -3.79 7.17
N THR A 26 -1.33 -4.15 7.09
CA THR A 26 -2.33 -3.83 8.12
C THR A 26 -2.03 -4.49 9.45
N SER A 27 -1.47 -5.71 9.46
CA SER A 27 -1.05 -6.41 10.68
C SER A 27 0.05 -5.64 11.43
N TYR A 28 1.04 -5.11 10.72
CA TYR A 28 2.02 -4.18 11.31
C TYR A 28 1.35 -2.93 11.87
N GLY A 29 0.35 -2.41 11.17
CA GLY A 29 -0.47 -1.29 11.64
C GLY A 29 -1.10 -1.56 13.01
N TYR A 30 -1.79 -2.68 13.17
CA TYR A 30 -2.41 -3.05 14.45
C TYR A 30 -1.39 -3.17 15.60
N ALA A 31 -0.24 -3.80 15.35
CA ALA A 31 0.82 -3.91 16.33
C ALA A 31 1.35 -2.54 16.75
N ILE A 32 1.59 -1.63 15.81
CA ILE A 32 2.08 -0.28 16.07
C ILE A 32 1.03 0.58 16.79
N THR A 33 -0.26 0.49 16.42
CA THR A 33 -1.33 1.21 17.12
C THR A 33 -1.37 0.81 18.59
N THR A 34 -1.37 -0.50 18.87
CA THR A 34 -1.41 -1.04 20.23
C THR A 34 -0.17 -0.60 21.04
N TYR A 35 1.02 -0.79 20.47
CA TYR A 35 2.28 -0.40 21.09
C TYR A 35 2.31 1.11 21.42
N THR A 36 1.90 1.94 20.48
CA THR A 36 1.90 3.39 20.63
C THR A 36 0.89 3.81 21.69
N GLY A 37 -0.36 3.31 21.65
CA GLY A 37 -1.39 3.63 22.63
C GLY A 37 -1.00 3.25 24.05
N GLN A 38 -0.40 2.08 24.25
CA GLN A 38 0.11 1.66 25.57
C GLN A 38 1.21 2.59 26.10
N ASN A 39 2.12 3.04 25.23
CA ASN A 39 3.21 3.93 25.64
C ASN A 39 2.73 5.36 25.88
N VAL A 40 1.71 5.84 25.15
CA VAL A 40 1.03 7.12 25.43
C VAL A 40 0.34 7.06 26.78
N GLY A 41 -0.47 6.01 27.03
CA GLY A 41 -1.17 5.85 28.31
C GLY A 41 -0.23 5.72 29.51
N ALA A 42 0.99 5.19 29.30
CA ALA A 42 2.02 5.08 30.34
C ALA A 42 2.91 6.34 30.46
N GLY A 43 2.70 7.40 29.68
CA GLY A 43 3.55 8.60 29.65
C GLY A 43 4.97 8.36 29.09
N LYS A 44 5.21 7.22 28.42
CA LYS A 44 6.55 6.82 27.93
C LYS A 44 6.79 7.25 26.49
N TYR A 45 6.67 8.53 26.19
CA TYR A 45 6.71 9.09 24.82
C TYR A 45 8.01 8.79 24.07
N SER A 46 9.15 8.73 24.77
CA SER A 46 10.45 8.37 24.15
C SER A 46 10.45 6.98 23.49
N ARG A 47 9.60 6.05 23.97
CA ARG A 47 9.46 4.70 23.42
C ARG A 47 8.74 4.70 22.07
N ILE A 48 7.80 5.63 21.86
CA ILE A 48 7.05 5.73 20.60
C ILE A 48 8.00 5.84 19.40
N SER A 49 9.02 6.70 19.50
CA SER A 49 9.98 6.87 18.42
C SER A 49 10.84 5.64 18.17
N ARG A 50 11.18 4.88 19.22
CA ARG A 50 11.91 3.63 19.07
C ARG A 50 11.04 2.56 18.42
N GLY A 51 9.79 2.42 18.87
CA GLY A 51 8.82 1.51 18.27
C GLY A 51 8.51 1.84 16.80
N MET A 52 8.34 3.12 16.49
CA MET A 52 8.13 3.58 15.11
C MET A 52 9.30 3.21 14.20
N ARG A 53 10.56 3.46 14.62
CA ARG A 53 11.74 3.09 13.85
C ARG A 53 11.85 1.58 13.66
N ALA A 54 11.63 0.80 14.72
CA ALA A 54 11.63 -0.67 14.64
C ALA A 54 10.52 -1.18 13.72
N GLY A 55 9.31 -0.63 13.85
CA GLY A 55 8.17 -0.97 13.01
C GLY A 55 8.42 -0.69 11.53
N ILE A 56 8.96 0.50 11.20
CA ILE A 56 9.36 0.82 9.82
C ILE A 56 10.44 -0.13 9.32
N LEU A 57 11.49 -0.39 10.11
CA LEU A 57 12.58 -1.27 9.68
C LEU A 57 12.08 -2.69 9.38
N ILE A 58 11.31 -3.27 10.29
CA ILE A 58 10.77 -4.62 10.13
C ILE A 58 9.81 -4.67 8.94
N SER A 59 8.91 -3.71 8.82
CA SER A 59 7.95 -3.63 7.72
C SER A 59 8.64 -3.43 6.36
N MET A 60 9.70 -2.62 6.30
CA MET A 60 10.52 -2.44 5.10
C MET A 60 11.20 -3.73 4.67
N VAL A 61 11.86 -4.43 5.59
CA VAL A 61 12.50 -5.73 5.29
C VAL A 61 11.46 -6.73 4.77
N THR A 62 10.30 -6.82 5.45
CA THR A 62 9.21 -7.71 5.02
C THR A 62 8.67 -7.34 3.65
N SER A 63 8.43 -6.04 3.40
CA SER A 63 7.92 -5.59 2.09
C SER A 63 8.90 -5.88 0.95
N LEU A 64 10.20 -5.71 1.17
CA LEU A 64 11.24 -6.05 0.19
C LEU A 64 11.33 -7.56 -0.06
N MET A 65 11.21 -8.39 0.99
CA MET A 65 11.17 -9.84 0.83
C MET A 65 9.93 -10.28 0.03
N ILE A 66 8.76 -9.74 0.35
CA ILE A 66 7.52 -10.02 -0.38
C ILE A 66 7.64 -9.53 -1.82
N ALA A 67 8.17 -8.34 -2.06
CA ALA A 67 8.40 -7.81 -3.40
C ALA A 67 9.29 -8.75 -4.23
N ALA A 68 10.40 -9.21 -3.66
CA ALA A 68 11.29 -10.16 -4.32
C ALA A 68 10.58 -11.48 -4.66
N LEU A 69 9.81 -12.04 -3.72
CA LEU A 69 9.00 -13.25 -3.95
C LEU A 69 7.97 -13.04 -5.06
N MET A 70 7.29 -11.90 -5.10
CA MET A 70 6.30 -11.60 -6.13
C MET A 70 6.95 -11.38 -7.51
N LEU A 71 8.13 -10.79 -7.58
CA LEU A 71 8.86 -10.64 -8.83
C LEU A 71 9.36 -11.99 -9.38
N ILE A 72 9.77 -12.91 -8.51
CA ILE A 72 10.29 -14.23 -8.90
C ILE A 72 9.14 -15.20 -9.22
N PHE A 73 8.18 -15.34 -8.31
CA PHE A 73 7.12 -16.36 -8.36
C PHE A 73 5.76 -15.81 -8.81
N GLY A 74 5.62 -14.50 -9.00
CA GLY A 74 4.34 -13.84 -9.25
C GLY A 74 3.59 -14.35 -10.46
N LYS A 75 4.28 -14.72 -11.54
CA LYS A 75 3.63 -15.33 -12.72
C LYS A 75 2.98 -16.66 -12.38
N TRP A 76 3.68 -17.51 -11.64
CA TRP A 76 3.16 -18.82 -11.22
C TRP A 76 1.97 -18.64 -10.25
N ILE A 77 2.09 -17.74 -9.28
CA ILE A 77 0.99 -17.46 -8.34
C ILE A 77 -0.23 -16.90 -9.10
N LEU A 78 -0.04 -15.95 -10.00
CA LEU A 78 -1.13 -15.35 -10.78
C LEU A 78 -1.82 -16.36 -11.69
N SER A 79 -1.09 -17.35 -12.23
CA SER A 79 -1.70 -18.40 -13.06
C SER A 79 -2.74 -19.23 -12.29
N CYS A 80 -2.64 -19.31 -10.96
CA CYS A 80 -3.66 -19.97 -10.13
C CYS A 80 -4.96 -19.17 -9.99
N PHE A 81 -4.94 -17.86 -10.29
CA PHE A 81 -6.11 -16.98 -10.22
C PHE A 81 -6.76 -16.72 -11.59
N ILE A 82 -6.07 -17.06 -12.68
CA ILE A 82 -6.55 -16.81 -14.04
C ILE A 82 -7.07 -18.14 -14.59
N THR A 83 -8.37 -18.21 -14.82
CA THR A 83 -9.07 -19.41 -15.33
C THR A 83 -9.22 -19.41 -16.85
N ALA A 84 -8.92 -18.30 -17.53
CA ALA A 84 -8.98 -18.22 -18.99
C ALA A 84 -7.87 -19.06 -19.63
N GLU A 85 -8.21 -19.76 -20.70
CA GLU A 85 -7.29 -20.62 -21.44
C GLU A 85 -6.86 -20.00 -22.77
N GLY A 86 -5.84 -20.57 -23.39
CA GLY A 86 -5.36 -20.14 -24.69
C GLY A 86 -4.77 -18.72 -24.71
N GLN A 87 -4.98 -18.01 -25.81
CA GLN A 87 -4.43 -16.67 -26.05
C GLN A 87 -4.98 -15.62 -25.07
N GLU A 88 -6.21 -15.74 -24.61
CA GLU A 88 -6.81 -14.82 -23.66
C GLU A 88 -6.18 -14.98 -22.27
N GLY A 89 -5.93 -16.22 -21.82
CA GLY A 89 -5.24 -16.48 -20.57
C GLY A 89 -3.81 -15.96 -20.54
N ILE A 90 -3.07 -16.14 -21.64
CA ILE A 90 -1.70 -15.61 -21.80
C ILE A 90 -1.71 -14.08 -21.75
N GLY A 91 -2.67 -13.45 -22.44
CA GLY A 91 -2.84 -12.00 -22.43
C GLY A 91 -3.16 -11.45 -21.04
N ALA A 92 -4.11 -12.07 -20.33
CA ALA A 92 -4.49 -11.69 -18.98
C ALA A 92 -3.32 -11.86 -17.99
N LEU A 93 -2.55 -12.94 -18.10
CA LEU A 93 -1.36 -13.17 -17.26
C LEU A 93 -0.28 -12.11 -17.49
N LYS A 94 -0.08 -11.66 -18.72
CA LYS A 94 0.88 -10.61 -19.05
C LYS A 94 0.49 -9.28 -18.41
N VAL A 95 -0.78 -8.89 -18.49
CA VAL A 95 -1.33 -7.69 -17.84
C VAL A 95 -1.20 -7.80 -16.32
N ALA A 96 -1.64 -8.93 -15.77
CA ALA A 96 -1.60 -9.20 -14.32
C ALA A 96 -0.17 -9.10 -13.77
N TYR A 97 0.79 -9.76 -14.41
CA TYR A 97 2.18 -9.73 -13.94
C TYR A 97 2.83 -8.35 -14.07
N ARG A 98 2.53 -7.61 -15.14
CA ARG A 98 3.02 -6.24 -15.28
C ARG A 98 2.52 -5.34 -14.15
N TYR A 99 1.24 -5.42 -13.83
CA TYR A 99 0.66 -4.67 -12.71
C TYR A 99 1.25 -5.13 -11.38
N LEU A 100 1.34 -6.44 -11.13
CA LEU A 100 1.94 -6.99 -9.91
C LEU A 100 3.40 -6.54 -9.74
N ALA A 101 4.19 -6.54 -10.80
CA ALA A 101 5.59 -6.12 -10.74
C ALA A 101 5.72 -4.64 -10.35
N ILE A 102 4.90 -3.77 -10.94
CA ILE A 102 4.86 -2.34 -10.58
C ILE A 102 4.48 -2.19 -9.11
N MET A 103 3.38 -2.82 -8.66
CA MET A 103 2.93 -2.75 -7.27
C MET A 103 3.98 -3.27 -6.28
N SER A 104 4.67 -4.37 -6.64
CA SER A 104 5.71 -4.98 -5.79
C SER A 104 6.90 -4.06 -5.55
N VAL A 105 7.35 -3.34 -6.58
CA VAL A 105 8.47 -2.38 -6.45
C VAL A 105 8.12 -1.25 -5.47
N PHE A 106 6.86 -0.80 -5.46
CA PHE A 106 6.39 0.28 -4.61
C PHE A 106 5.75 -0.19 -3.29
N LEU A 107 5.72 -1.50 -3.04
CA LEU A 107 5.17 -2.09 -1.81
C LEU A 107 5.75 -1.48 -0.51
N PRO A 108 7.04 -1.13 -0.40
CA PRO A 108 7.58 -0.47 0.78
C PRO A 108 6.86 0.83 1.16
N ILE A 109 6.38 1.61 0.18
CA ILE A 109 5.62 2.85 0.42
C ILE A 109 4.31 2.54 1.13
N LEU A 110 3.57 1.53 0.68
CA LEU A 110 2.35 1.06 1.34
C LEU A 110 2.60 0.68 2.81
N TYR A 111 3.71 0.01 3.09
CA TYR A 111 4.04 -0.41 4.46
C TYR A 111 4.40 0.78 5.36
N ILE A 112 5.12 1.77 4.84
CA ILE A 112 5.39 3.03 5.54
C ILE A 112 4.08 3.74 5.87
N LEU A 113 3.16 3.81 4.91
CA LEU A 113 1.83 4.40 5.07
C LEU A 113 1.07 3.76 6.22
N HIS A 114 0.96 2.42 6.23
CA HIS A 114 0.22 1.71 7.27
C HIS A 114 0.86 1.89 8.65
N VAL A 115 2.18 1.78 8.78
CA VAL A 115 2.89 1.96 10.05
C VAL A 115 2.75 3.39 10.56
N THR A 116 2.92 4.40 9.68
CA THR A 116 2.84 5.82 10.07
C THR A 116 1.43 6.21 10.47
N ARG A 117 0.43 5.83 9.67
CA ARG A 117 -0.99 6.05 9.95
C ARG A 117 -1.38 5.46 11.30
N SER A 118 -1.00 4.23 11.54
CA SER A 118 -1.30 3.49 12.77
C SER A 118 -0.60 4.06 14.00
N CYS A 119 0.62 4.55 13.86
CA CYS A 119 1.32 5.24 14.94
C CYS A 119 0.58 6.53 15.34
N ILE A 120 0.13 7.32 14.36
CA ILE A 120 -0.65 8.54 14.58
C ILE A 120 -1.98 8.23 15.27
N GLN A 121 -2.68 7.17 14.84
CA GLN A 121 -3.90 6.69 15.49
C GLN A 121 -3.64 6.26 16.94
N GLY A 122 -2.55 5.52 17.18
CA GLY A 122 -2.13 5.11 18.52
C GLY A 122 -1.77 6.30 19.43
N MET A 123 -1.35 7.44 18.87
CA MET A 123 -1.18 8.70 19.61
C MET A 123 -2.50 9.43 19.91
N GLY A 124 -3.65 8.87 19.52
CA GLY A 124 -4.98 9.43 19.76
C GLY A 124 -5.47 10.44 18.70
N ASN A 125 -4.74 10.64 17.62
CA ASN A 125 -5.17 11.51 16.53
C ASN A 125 -5.83 10.70 15.42
N THR A 126 -7.10 11.00 15.15
CA THR A 126 -7.90 10.37 14.08
C THR A 126 -8.08 11.30 12.89
N VAL A 127 -7.81 12.60 13.05
CA VAL A 127 -8.04 13.60 12.01
C VAL A 127 -7.00 13.45 10.88
N LEU A 128 -5.71 13.33 11.22
CA LEU A 128 -4.65 13.16 10.22
C LEU A 128 -4.84 11.90 9.37
N PRO A 129 -5.10 10.70 9.95
CA PRO A 129 -5.47 9.51 9.19
C PRO A 129 -6.70 9.70 8.31
N MET A 130 -7.73 10.39 8.77
CA MET A 130 -8.93 10.71 7.98
C MET A 130 -8.58 11.59 6.77
N VAL A 131 -7.84 12.68 6.98
CA VAL A 131 -7.40 13.58 5.91
C VAL A 131 -6.52 12.85 4.90
N SER A 132 -5.61 11.98 5.37
CA SER A 132 -4.78 11.17 4.47
C SER A 132 -5.63 10.20 3.63
N GLY A 133 -6.70 9.61 4.20
CA GLY A 133 -7.63 8.76 3.45
C GLY A 133 -8.40 9.54 2.37
N LEU A 134 -8.82 10.77 2.66
CA LEU A 134 -9.41 11.65 1.66
C LEU A 134 -8.41 11.99 0.54
N ALA A 135 -7.16 12.29 0.89
CA ALA A 135 -6.10 12.52 -0.08
C ALA A 135 -5.85 11.30 -0.98
N GLU A 136 -5.81 10.09 -0.39
CA GLU A 136 -5.74 8.83 -1.17
C GLU A 136 -6.89 8.72 -2.17
N PHE A 137 -8.13 8.99 -1.73
CA PHE A 137 -9.29 8.92 -2.60
C PHE A 137 -9.19 9.87 -3.79
N PHE A 138 -8.85 11.14 -3.54
CA PHE A 138 -8.71 12.14 -4.59
C PHE A 138 -7.53 11.86 -5.51
N MET A 139 -6.38 11.45 -4.96
CA MET A 139 -5.20 11.10 -5.74
C MET A 139 -5.47 9.86 -6.60
N ARG A 140 -6.08 8.83 -6.06
CA ARG A 140 -6.44 7.60 -6.78
C ARG A 140 -7.39 7.91 -7.94
N THR A 141 -8.47 8.62 -7.66
CA THR A 141 -9.48 8.97 -8.67
C THR A 141 -8.90 9.90 -9.73
N GLY A 142 -8.21 10.96 -9.32
CA GLY A 142 -7.59 11.93 -10.23
C GLY A 142 -6.54 11.28 -11.11
N THR A 143 -5.67 10.46 -10.54
CA THR A 143 -4.63 9.72 -11.29
C THR A 143 -5.24 8.72 -12.25
N ALA A 144 -6.23 7.94 -11.82
CA ALA A 144 -6.91 6.98 -12.68
C ALA A 144 -7.53 7.64 -13.90
N LEU A 145 -8.15 8.82 -13.73
CA LEU A 145 -8.74 9.58 -14.84
C LEU A 145 -7.66 10.20 -15.73
N LEU A 146 -6.72 10.94 -15.15
CA LEU A 146 -5.73 11.72 -15.90
C LEU A 146 -4.72 10.82 -16.62
N PHE A 147 -4.16 9.83 -15.92
CA PHE A 147 -3.15 8.95 -16.50
C PHE A 147 -3.73 7.97 -17.50
N THR A 148 -5.01 7.59 -17.37
CA THR A 148 -5.69 6.82 -18.40
C THR A 148 -5.83 7.60 -19.72
N LEU A 149 -6.05 8.92 -19.66
CA LEU A 149 -6.08 9.77 -20.84
C LEU A 149 -4.70 9.90 -21.52
N LEU A 150 -3.61 9.86 -20.73
CA LEU A 150 -2.23 10.08 -21.23
C LEU A 150 -1.53 8.77 -21.62
N LEU A 151 -1.70 7.72 -20.85
CA LEU A 151 -0.96 6.46 -20.93
C LEU A 151 -1.85 5.25 -21.30
N GLY A 152 -3.14 5.48 -21.53
CA GLY A 152 -4.10 4.41 -21.77
C GLY A 152 -4.31 3.53 -20.51
N SER A 153 -4.52 2.22 -20.73
CA SER A 153 -4.79 1.27 -19.64
C SER A 153 -3.67 1.17 -18.59
N ASP A 154 -2.43 1.41 -18.98
CA ASP A 154 -1.29 1.35 -18.06
C ASP A 154 -1.30 2.46 -17.01
N GLY A 155 -1.98 3.57 -17.29
CA GLY A 155 -2.15 4.68 -16.35
C GLY A 155 -2.85 4.28 -15.05
N ILE A 156 -3.73 3.30 -15.09
CA ILE A 156 -4.44 2.79 -13.91
C ILE A 156 -3.48 2.17 -12.89
N PHE A 157 -2.38 1.54 -13.35
CA PHE A 157 -1.43 0.88 -12.45
C PHE A 157 -0.72 1.84 -11.50
N PHE A 158 -0.62 3.11 -11.87
CA PHE A 158 0.02 4.13 -11.06
C PHE A 158 -0.95 4.82 -10.08
N ALA A 159 -2.26 4.61 -10.22
CA ALA A 159 -3.26 5.27 -9.38
C ALA A 159 -3.11 4.91 -7.91
N GLU A 160 -2.86 3.63 -7.59
CA GLU A 160 -2.62 3.16 -6.23
C GLU A 160 -1.34 3.77 -5.64
N ILE A 161 -0.25 3.74 -6.40
CA ILE A 161 1.07 4.20 -5.94
C ILE A 161 1.05 5.69 -5.62
N LEU A 162 0.46 6.49 -6.50
CA LEU A 162 0.35 7.94 -6.28
C LEU A 162 -0.60 8.27 -5.13
N ALA A 163 -1.63 7.46 -4.90
CA ALA A 163 -2.49 7.59 -3.72
C ALA A 163 -1.71 7.35 -2.43
N TRP A 164 -0.87 6.30 -2.36
CA TRP A 164 -0.02 6.03 -1.19
C TRP A 164 0.98 7.16 -0.95
N LEU A 165 1.64 7.65 -1.99
CA LEU A 165 2.56 8.79 -1.89
C LEU A 165 1.85 10.05 -1.41
N GLY A 166 0.65 10.34 -1.92
CA GLY A 166 -0.15 11.48 -1.48
C GLY A 166 -0.53 11.40 0.01
N ALA A 167 -0.88 10.22 0.49
CA ALA A 167 -1.15 10.01 1.90
C ALA A 167 0.11 10.13 2.78
N ASP A 168 1.24 9.57 2.34
CA ASP A 168 2.51 9.65 3.08
C ASP A 168 3.03 11.09 3.17
N LEU A 169 2.80 11.92 2.16
CA LEU A 169 3.13 13.36 2.20
C LEU A 169 2.38 14.11 3.31
N ILE A 170 1.25 13.60 3.77
CA ILE A 170 0.48 14.15 4.90
C ILE A 170 0.89 13.48 6.20
N LEU A 171 0.99 12.15 6.20
CA LEU A 171 1.19 11.36 7.42
C LEU A 171 2.60 11.50 7.98
N VAL A 172 3.64 11.49 7.14
CA VAL A 172 5.02 11.56 7.62
C VAL A 172 5.33 12.90 8.30
N PRO A 173 5.05 14.08 7.69
CA PRO A 173 5.19 15.35 8.40
C PRO A 173 4.29 15.45 9.63
N GLY A 174 3.05 14.95 9.54
CA GLY A 174 2.08 14.90 10.64
C GLY A 174 2.61 14.12 11.84
N TYR A 175 3.25 12.98 11.62
CA TYR A 175 3.90 12.22 12.68
C TYR A 175 5.00 13.02 13.39
N PHE A 176 5.89 13.67 12.63
CA PHE A 176 6.96 14.48 13.22
C PHE A 176 6.42 15.69 13.99
N TRP A 177 5.38 16.34 13.47
CA TRP A 177 4.73 17.45 14.16
C TRP A 177 4.10 17.00 15.48
N MET A 178 3.32 15.92 15.48
CA MET A 178 2.71 15.38 16.69
C MET A 178 3.73 14.95 17.73
N ARG A 179 4.78 14.24 17.28
CA ARG A 179 5.84 13.79 18.18
C ARG A 179 6.53 14.96 18.90
N ARG A 180 6.74 16.09 18.22
CA ARG A 180 7.35 17.29 18.83
C ARG A 180 6.47 17.89 19.92
N ASN A 181 5.15 17.72 19.82
CA ASN A 181 4.18 18.27 20.75
C ASN A 181 3.81 17.32 21.90
N LEU A 182 4.25 16.08 21.89
CA LEU A 182 4.03 15.09 22.95
C LEU A 182 5.13 15.10 24.05
N GLY A 183 6.20 15.79 23.85
CA GLY A 183 7.34 15.87 24.77
C GLY A 183 7.82 17.26 24.97
#